data_c4b28f01ce474a8a2011c6da33bac70f
#
_entry.id   c4b28f01ce474a8a2011c6da33bac70f
#
_cell.length_a   1.000
_cell.length_b   1.000
_cell.length_c   1.000
_cell.angle_alpha   90.00
_cell.angle_beta   90.00
_cell.angle_gamma   90.00
#
_symmetry.space_group_name_H-M   'P 1'
#
loop_
_entity.id
_entity.type
_entity.pdbx_description
1 polymer ?
#
loop_
_entity_poly.entity_id
_entity_poly.type
_entity_poly.pdbx_seq_one_letter_code
_entity_poly.pdbx_strand_id
1 'polypeptide(L)'
;GENGNLILYTNSAYKKKTVDMYYRDILEKSLQSVSGLPMRVEIAVREDEPQKTAQPVDRNEGYTFENFVVGSSNKFAHAAAMAVADNPSSNMYNPLFIYGNSGVGKTHLMLAIKNSVEKNFKDKKILLLRGEQFTNELIQAIRNQTTDLLHERLRSVDVLLVDDIHFIAGKDY
;
A
#
# COMPACT_ATOMS: atom_id res chain seq x y z
N GLY A 1 7.04 33.75 12.53
CA GLY A 1 7.73 34.56 11.54
C GLY A 1 6.72 35.26 10.66
N GLU A 2 6.81 36.54 10.56
CA GLU A 2 5.83 37.46 10.00
C GLU A 2 5.74 37.49 8.46
N ASN A 3 6.25 36.54 7.75
CA ASN A 3 6.02 36.40 6.29
C ASN A 3 5.66 34.96 6.00
N GLY A 4 4.39 34.75 5.66
CA GLY A 4 3.82 33.43 5.42
C GLY A 4 4.35 32.75 4.17
N ASN A 5 5.53 32.17 4.23
CA ASN A 5 6.05 31.28 3.19
C ASN A 5 5.86 29.82 3.62
N LEU A 6 5.18 29.04 2.78
CA LEU A 6 5.09 27.60 2.93
C LEU A 6 6.12 26.93 2.00
N ILE A 7 7.03 26.17 2.57
CA ILE A 7 8.01 25.39 1.78
C ILE A 7 7.53 23.95 1.70
N LEU A 8 7.27 23.48 0.50
CA LEU A 8 6.95 22.08 0.20
C LEU A 8 8.18 21.39 -0.36
N TYR A 9 8.50 20.22 0.19
CA TYR A 9 9.63 19.43 -0.29
C TYR A 9 9.18 18.30 -1.22
N THR A 10 9.93 18.09 -2.27
CA THR A 10 9.76 16.95 -3.19
C THR A 10 11.11 16.28 -3.43
N ASN A 11 11.08 15.00 -3.75
CA ASN A 11 12.29 14.20 -4.04
C ASN A 11 12.66 14.16 -5.53
N SER A 12 12.05 14.99 -6.38
CA SER A 12 12.29 14.97 -7.81
C SER A 12 12.13 16.35 -8.42
N ALA A 13 13.11 16.73 -9.23
CA ALA A 13 13.06 17.98 -10.04
C ALA A 13 11.86 17.99 -11.01
N TYR A 14 11.47 16.83 -11.52
CA TYR A 14 10.29 16.68 -12.38
C TYR A 14 9.01 16.99 -11.59
N LYS A 15 8.84 16.43 -10.41
CA LYS A 15 7.67 16.71 -9.53
C LYS A 15 7.63 18.18 -9.13
N LYS A 16 8.79 18.78 -8.79
CA LYS A 16 8.89 20.22 -8.53
C LYS A 16 8.32 21.02 -9.68
N LYS A 17 8.80 20.78 -10.91
CA LYS A 17 8.35 21.50 -12.11
C LYS A 17 6.85 21.33 -12.35
N THR A 18 6.32 20.13 -12.14
CA THR A 18 4.88 19.84 -12.31
C THR A 18 4.04 20.61 -11.29
N VAL A 19 4.42 20.61 -10.02
CA VAL A 19 3.69 21.32 -8.97
C VAL A 19 3.78 22.83 -9.18
N ASP A 20 4.95 23.34 -9.53
CA ASP A 20 5.15 24.75 -9.84
C ASP A 20 4.27 25.23 -11.01
N MET A 21 4.15 24.42 -12.05
CA MET A 21 3.44 24.79 -13.27
C MET A 21 1.92 24.70 -13.15
N TYR A 22 1.41 23.69 -12.45
CA TYR A 22 -0.03 23.38 -12.48
C TYR A 22 -0.73 23.62 -11.15
N TYR A 23 -0.04 23.61 -10.02
CA TYR A 23 -0.67 23.61 -8.71
C TYR A 23 -0.29 24.77 -7.80
N ARG A 24 0.74 25.55 -8.11
CA ARG A 24 1.18 26.66 -7.27
C ARG A 24 0.06 27.66 -6.98
N ASP A 25 -0.61 28.14 -8.01
CA ASP A 25 -1.69 29.15 -7.87
C ASP A 25 -2.88 28.62 -7.06
N ILE A 26 -3.20 27.35 -7.24
CA ILE A 26 -4.28 26.69 -6.51
C ILE A 26 -3.91 26.58 -5.02
N LEU A 27 -2.68 26.18 -4.73
CA LEU A 27 -2.17 26.06 -3.37
C LEU A 27 -2.14 27.40 -2.66
N GLU A 28 -1.63 28.47 -3.30
CA GLU A 28 -1.59 29.82 -2.72
C GLU A 28 -2.99 30.37 -2.45
N LYS A 29 -3.92 30.22 -3.39
CA LYS A 29 -5.31 30.63 -3.19
C LYS A 29 -6.00 29.86 -2.05
N SER A 30 -5.78 28.54 -1.98
CA SER A 30 -6.35 27.71 -0.92
C SER A 30 -5.79 28.09 0.46
N LEU A 31 -4.48 28.32 0.53
CA LEU A 31 -3.83 28.77 1.76
C LEU A 31 -4.32 30.14 2.21
N GLN A 32 -4.48 31.08 1.28
CA GLN A 32 -5.03 32.40 1.57
C GLN A 32 -6.47 32.31 2.07
N SER A 33 -7.29 31.43 1.49
CA SER A 33 -8.68 31.20 1.93
C SER A 33 -8.77 30.65 3.35
N VAL A 34 -7.82 29.79 3.76
CA VAL A 34 -7.82 29.16 5.08
C VAL A 34 -7.16 30.04 6.14
N SER A 35 -6.04 30.68 5.80
CA SER A 35 -5.24 31.47 6.74
C SER A 35 -5.66 32.94 6.85
N GLY A 36 -6.41 33.44 5.88
CA GLY A 36 -6.76 34.87 5.77
C GLY A 36 -5.58 35.77 5.39
N LEU A 37 -4.39 35.24 5.20
CA LEU A 37 -3.17 35.98 4.88
C LEU A 37 -2.60 35.54 3.51
N PRO A 38 -2.01 36.45 2.72
CA PRO A 38 -1.33 36.08 1.51
C PRO A 38 -0.09 35.26 1.85
N MET A 39 -0.07 34.00 1.42
CA MET A 39 1.04 33.09 1.61
C MET A 39 1.67 32.71 0.25
N ARG A 40 2.98 32.65 0.20
CA ARG A 40 3.71 32.17 -0.97
C ARG A 40 4.06 30.70 -0.76
N VAL A 41 3.93 29.91 -1.82
CA VAL A 41 4.35 28.50 -1.84
C VAL A 41 5.68 28.38 -2.56
N GLU A 42 6.69 27.91 -1.87
CA GLU A 42 7.99 27.57 -2.44
C GLU A 42 8.16 26.06 -2.47
N ILE A 43 8.59 25.52 -3.60
CA ILE A 43 8.81 24.09 -3.77
C ILE A 43 10.30 23.85 -3.89
N ALA A 44 10.85 23.18 -2.88
CA ALA A 44 12.25 22.81 -2.82
C ALA A 44 12.44 21.32 -3.20
N VAL A 45 13.48 21.01 -3.94
CA VAL A 45 13.92 19.62 -4.13
C VAL A 45 14.84 19.32 -2.96
N ARG A 46 14.46 18.31 -2.17
CA ARG A 46 15.36 17.72 -1.19
C ARG A 46 15.89 16.45 -1.85
N GLU A 47 17.13 16.48 -2.29
CA GLU A 47 17.85 15.25 -2.56
C GLU A 47 17.85 14.49 -1.25
N ASP A 48 17.29 13.29 -1.24
CA ASP A 48 17.31 12.46 -0.06
C ASP A 48 18.77 12.26 0.34
N GLU A 49 19.24 13.02 1.34
CA GLU A 49 20.39 12.55 2.10
C GLU A 49 20.02 11.12 2.54
N PRO A 50 20.93 10.14 2.40
CA PRO A 50 20.64 8.80 2.86
C PRO A 50 20.20 8.94 4.31
N GLN A 51 18.90 8.78 4.53
CA GLN A 51 18.33 8.82 5.88
C GLN A 51 19.21 7.88 6.68
N LYS A 52 20.00 8.46 7.61
CA LYS A 52 20.61 7.69 8.69
C LYS A 52 19.50 6.78 9.16
N THR A 53 19.69 5.51 8.93
CA THR A 53 18.80 4.41 9.21
C THR A 53 18.12 4.61 10.57
N ALA A 54 17.02 5.38 10.61
CA ALA A 54 15.94 4.99 11.46
C ALA A 54 15.60 3.60 10.94
N GLN A 55 15.85 2.58 11.74
CA GLN A 55 15.35 1.23 11.48
C GLN A 55 13.95 1.43 10.94
N PRO A 56 13.57 0.83 9.79
CA PRO A 56 12.23 0.98 9.31
C PRO A 56 11.35 0.51 10.47
N VAL A 57 10.72 1.46 11.17
CA VAL A 57 9.59 1.15 12.04
C VAL A 57 8.65 0.49 11.06
N ASP A 58 8.53 -0.82 11.15
CA ASP A 58 7.68 -1.57 10.24
C ASP A 58 6.28 -1.01 10.48
N ARG A 59 5.84 -0.12 9.56
CA ARG A 59 4.54 0.54 9.67
C ARG A 59 3.41 -0.47 9.71
N ASN A 60 3.73 -1.74 9.54
CA ASN A 60 2.82 -2.86 9.58
C ASN A 60 2.72 -3.51 10.97
N GLU A 61 3.61 -3.19 11.95
CA GLU A 61 3.55 -3.76 13.30
C GLU A 61 2.21 -3.52 14.01
N GLY A 62 1.50 -2.46 13.69
CA GLY A 62 0.18 -2.15 14.25
C GLY A 62 -0.98 -2.96 13.67
N TYR A 63 -0.79 -3.62 12.53
CA TYR A 63 -1.84 -4.41 11.89
C TYR A 63 -1.80 -5.85 12.39
N THR A 64 -2.43 -6.08 13.53
CA THR A 64 -2.56 -7.40 14.16
C THR A 64 -4.03 -7.76 14.32
N PHE A 65 -4.32 -9.03 14.59
CA PHE A 65 -5.69 -9.47 14.89
C PHE A 65 -6.22 -8.87 16.19
N GLU A 66 -5.34 -8.65 17.18
CA GLU A 66 -5.67 -8.05 18.48
C GLU A 66 -6.09 -6.58 18.35
N ASN A 67 -5.46 -5.85 17.41
CA ASN A 67 -5.77 -4.45 17.15
C ASN A 67 -6.94 -4.24 16.19
N PHE A 68 -7.47 -5.34 15.63
CA PHE A 68 -8.60 -5.25 14.70
C PHE A 68 -9.92 -5.11 15.46
N VAL A 69 -10.72 -4.09 15.11
CA VAL A 69 -12.03 -3.87 15.72
C VAL A 69 -13.05 -4.83 15.11
N VAL A 70 -13.47 -5.83 15.90
CA VAL A 70 -14.46 -6.83 15.47
C VAL A 70 -15.87 -6.33 15.74
N GLY A 71 -16.71 -6.33 14.70
CA GLY A 71 -18.14 -6.02 14.76
C GLY A 71 -18.99 -7.11 14.10
N SER A 72 -20.31 -6.94 14.13
CA SER A 72 -21.24 -7.92 13.54
C SER A 72 -21.03 -8.12 12.03
N SER A 73 -20.62 -7.08 11.30
CA SER A 73 -20.43 -7.09 9.85
C SER A 73 -19.12 -7.71 9.39
N ASN A 74 -18.09 -7.77 10.25
CA ASN A 74 -16.76 -8.23 9.86
C ASN A 74 -16.24 -9.45 10.65
N LYS A 75 -16.98 -9.93 11.64
CA LYS A 75 -16.58 -11.06 12.49
C LYS A 75 -16.27 -12.33 11.69
N PHE A 76 -17.00 -12.59 10.61
CA PHE A 76 -16.75 -13.74 9.76
C PHE A 76 -15.45 -13.61 8.97
N ALA A 77 -15.21 -12.43 8.37
CA ALA A 77 -13.96 -12.15 7.67
C ALA A 77 -12.75 -12.25 8.61
N HIS A 78 -12.89 -11.72 9.84
CA HIS A 78 -11.86 -11.84 10.89
C HIS A 78 -11.57 -13.30 11.23
N ALA A 79 -12.61 -14.12 11.49
CA ALA A 79 -12.44 -15.54 11.83
C ALA A 79 -11.79 -16.33 10.68
N ALA A 80 -12.20 -16.08 9.42
CA ALA A 80 -11.60 -16.71 8.26
C ALA A 80 -10.12 -16.29 8.07
N ALA A 81 -9.80 -15.02 8.27
CA ALA A 81 -8.43 -14.52 8.21
C ALA A 81 -7.54 -15.15 9.29
N MET A 82 -8.04 -15.31 10.52
CA MET A 82 -7.33 -16.03 11.58
C MET A 82 -7.10 -17.49 11.22
N ALA A 83 -8.10 -18.19 10.69
CA ALA A 83 -7.96 -19.60 10.28
C ALA A 83 -6.90 -19.79 9.19
N VAL A 84 -6.78 -18.84 8.24
CA VAL A 84 -5.69 -18.82 7.23
C VAL A 84 -4.35 -18.58 7.89
N ALA A 85 -4.26 -17.64 8.83
CA ALA A 85 -3.01 -17.31 9.51
C ALA A 85 -2.50 -18.45 10.40
N ASP A 86 -3.43 -19.21 11.03
CA ASP A 86 -3.10 -20.35 11.91
C ASP A 86 -2.66 -21.58 11.10
N ASN A 87 -3.17 -21.75 9.88
CA ASN A 87 -2.79 -22.86 9.01
C ASN A 87 -2.73 -22.44 7.53
N PRO A 88 -1.67 -21.73 7.12
CA PRO A 88 -1.55 -21.18 5.77
C PRO A 88 -1.42 -22.24 4.67
N SER A 89 -1.16 -23.49 5.04
CA SER A 89 -1.10 -24.62 4.08
C SER A 89 -2.45 -25.33 3.91
N SER A 90 -3.48 -24.94 4.66
CA SER A 90 -4.81 -25.54 4.55
C SER A 90 -5.53 -25.08 3.29
N ASN A 91 -6.22 -26.01 2.62
CA ASN A 91 -7.05 -25.71 1.47
C ASN A 91 -8.47 -25.21 1.85
N MET A 92 -8.81 -25.16 3.14
CA MET A 92 -10.17 -24.82 3.61
C MET A 92 -10.60 -23.41 3.20
N TYR A 93 -9.67 -22.45 3.30
CA TYR A 93 -9.90 -21.04 2.93
C TYR A 93 -8.88 -20.57 1.88
N ASN A 94 -8.54 -21.42 0.92
CA ASN A 94 -7.61 -21.09 -0.15
C ASN A 94 -8.27 -21.32 -1.51
N PRO A 95 -8.57 -20.24 -2.25
CA PRO A 95 -8.27 -18.83 -1.93
C PRO A 95 -9.26 -18.19 -0.95
N LEU A 96 -8.76 -17.33 -0.04
CA LEU A 96 -9.60 -16.43 0.76
C LEU A 96 -9.76 -15.10 0.02
N PHE A 97 -11.01 -14.73 -0.27
CA PHE A 97 -11.34 -13.47 -0.90
C PHE A 97 -12.15 -12.58 0.05
N ILE A 98 -11.59 -11.44 0.45
CA ILE A 98 -12.22 -10.46 1.33
C ILE A 98 -12.64 -9.24 0.52
N TYR A 99 -13.93 -8.95 0.50
CA TYR A 99 -14.48 -7.81 -0.23
C TYR A 99 -15.37 -6.95 0.67
N GLY A 100 -15.62 -5.71 0.25
CA GLY A 100 -16.44 -4.75 1.01
C GLY A 100 -16.03 -3.31 0.71
N ASN A 101 -16.78 -2.36 1.29
CA ASN A 101 -16.56 -0.93 1.10
C ASN A 101 -15.15 -0.49 1.55
N SER A 102 -14.72 0.70 1.12
CA SER A 102 -13.48 1.31 1.61
C SER A 102 -13.56 1.54 3.13
N GLY A 103 -12.43 1.41 3.82
CA GLY A 103 -12.33 1.69 5.26
C GLY A 103 -12.82 0.59 6.19
N VAL A 104 -13.36 -0.54 5.71
CA VAL A 104 -13.87 -1.63 6.58
C VAL A 104 -12.78 -2.54 7.17
N GLY A 105 -11.50 -2.29 6.86
CA GLY A 105 -10.38 -3.04 7.44
C GLY A 105 -9.84 -4.20 6.59
N LYS A 106 -10.13 -4.27 5.27
CA LYS A 106 -9.61 -5.34 4.39
C LYS A 106 -8.09 -5.46 4.43
N THR A 107 -7.41 -4.34 4.18
CA THR A 107 -5.93 -4.26 4.24
C THR A 107 -5.40 -4.59 5.62
N HIS A 108 -6.11 -4.20 6.69
CA HIS A 108 -5.73 -4.58 8.05
C HIS A 108 -5.73 -6.10 8.24
N LEU A 109 -6.81 -6.80 7.85
CA LEU A 109 -6.88 -8.26 7.97
C LEU A 109 -5.79 -8.95 7.13
N MET A 110 -5.53 -8.47 5.93
CA MET A 110 -4.48 -9.02 5.07
C MET A 110 -3.08 -8.85 5.72
N LEU A 111 -2.79 -7.68 6.27
CA LEU A 111 -1.52 -7.43 6.97
C LEU A 111 -1.45 -8.18 8.30
N ALA A 112 -2.57 -8.39 9.00
CA ALA A 112 -2.62 -9.23 10.19
C ALA A 112 -2.30 -10.70 9.87
N ILE A 113 -2.80 -11.23 8.74
CA ILE A 113 -2.40 -12.56 8.25
C ILE A 113 -0.89 -12.59 8.01
N LYS A 114 -0.36 -11.62 7.25
CA LYS A 114 1.08 -11.54 6.97
C LYS A 114 1.90 -11.57 8.26
N ASN A 115 1.62 -10.66 9.18
CA ASN A 115 2.37 -10.51 10.42
C ASN A 115 2.28 -11.77 11.30
N SER A 116 1.10 -12.39 11.37
CA SER A 116 0.91 -13.64 12.13
C SER A 116 1.70 -14.80 11.51
N VAL A 117 1.66 -14.96 10.19
CA VAL A 117 2.41 -16.02 9.50
C VAL A 117 3.92 -15.81 9.64
N GLU A 118 4.44 -14.59 9.45
CA GLU A 118 5.86 -14.26 9.64
C GLU A 118 6.33 -14.55 11.06
N LYS A 119 5.48 -14.31 12.05
CA LYS A 119 5.79 -14.56 13.46
C LYS A 119 5.83 -16.05 13.80
N ASN A 120 4.84 -16.81 13.31
CA ASN A 120 4.61 -18.19 13.73
C ASN A 120 5.29 -19.23 12.81
N PHE A 121 5.57 -18.87 11.54
CA PHE A 121 6.09 -19.75 10.50
C PHE A 121 7.28 -19.10 9.79
N LYS A 122 8.42 -19.04 10.45
CA LYS A 122 9.63 -18.33 9.96
C LYS A 122 10.19 -18.86 8.64
N ASP A 123 9.89 -20.11 8.31
CA ASP A 123 10.37 -20.75 7.08
C ASP A 123 9.45 -20.49 5.88
N LYS A 124 8.27 -19.89 6.11
CA LYS A 124 7.30 -19.62 5.06
C LYS A 124 7.66 -18.37 4.26
N LYS A 125 7.68 -18.50 2.95
CA LYS A 125 7.88 -17.39 2.02
C LYS A 125 6.56 -16.70 1.75
N ILE A 126 6.48 -15.42 2.13
CA ILE A 126 5.28 -14.61 1.93
C ILE A 126 5.58 -13.55 0.88
N LEU A 127 4.70 -13.40 -0.09
CA LEU A 127 4.73 -12.35 -1.08
C LEU A 127 3.48 -11.48 -0.95
N LEU A 128 3.69 -10.20 -0.69
CA LEU A 128 2.64 -9.19 -0.66
C LEU A 128 2.75 -8.31 -1.91
N LEU A 129 1.68 -8.24 -2.69
CA LEU A 129 1.58 -7.41 -3.89
C LEU A 129 0.37 -6.48 -3.80
N ARG A 130 0.47 -5.32 -4.43
CA ARG A 130 -0.70 -4.49 -4.75
C ARG A 130 -1.25 -4.90 -6.12
N GLY A 131 -2.58 -4.88 -6.29
CA GLY A 131 -3.22 -5.25 -7.55
C GLY A 131 -2.71 -4.44 -8.74
N GLU A 132 -2.44 -3.15 -8.56
CA GLU A 132 -1.81 -2.31 -9.59
C GLU A 132 -0.40 -2.79 -9.95
N GLN A 133 0.43 -3.09 -8.95
CA GLN A 133 1.79 -3.61 -9.17
C GLN A 133 1.75 -4.95 -9.90
N PHE A 134 0.90 -5.87 -9.44
CA PHE A 134 0.71 -7.17 -10.08
C PHE A 134 0.29 -7.02 -11.54
N THR A 135 -0.67 -6.13 -11.83
CA THR A 135 -1.12 -5.85 -13.20
C THR A 135 0.01 -5.34 -14.07
N ASN A 136 0.81 -4.40 -13.56
CA ASN A 136 1.94 -3.84 -14.32
C ASN A 136 3.01 -4.90 -14.59
N GLU A 137 3.35 -5.74 -13.60
CA GLU A 137 4.28 -6.86 -13.77
C GLU A 137 3.77 -7.88 -14.80
N LEU A 138 2.46 -8.20 -14.77
CA LEU A 138 1.85 -9.11 -15.73
C LEU A 138 1.91 -8.56 -17.16
N ILE A 139 1.55 -7.27 -17.35
CA ILE A 139 1.63 -6.63 -18.66
C ILE A 139 3.06 -6.65 -19.20
N GLN A 140 4.04 -6.35 -18.36
CA GLN A 140 5.45 -6.41 -18.76
C GLN A 140 5.88 -7.84 -19.11
N ALA A 141 5.48 -8.82 -18.32
CA ALA A 141 5.79 -10.22 -18.59
C ALA A 141 5.20 -10.71 -19.92
N ILE A 142 3.97 -10.30 -20.26
CA ILE A 142 3.34 -10.59 -21.54
C ILE A 142 4.13 -9.93 -22.69
N ARG A 143 4.45 -8.63 -22.58
CA ARG A 143 5.20 -7.90 -23.62
C ARG A 143 6.59 -8.48 -23.87
N ASN A 144 7.25 -8.95 -22.81
CA ASN A 144 8.61 -9.49 -22.87
C ASN A 144 8.63 -11.01 -23.08
N GLN A 145 7.48 -11.67 -23.22
CA GLN A 145 7.34 -13.13 -23.32
C GLN A 145 8.00 -13.88 -22.14
N THR A 146 7.88 -13.32 -20.93
CA THR A 146 8.47 -13.86 -19.68
C THR A 146 7.40 -14.26 -18.67
N THR A 147 6.20 -14.61 -19.13
CA THR A 147 5.08 -15.03 -18.26
C THR A 147 5.43 -16.26 -17.41
N ASP A 148 6.26 -17.17 -17.94
CA ASP A 148 6.69 -18.36 -17.21
C ASP A 148 7.53 -18.01 -15.99
N LEU A 149 8.42 -17.02 -16.10
CA LEU A 149 9.22 -16.52 -14.96
C LEU A 149 8.34 -15.88 -13.89
N LEU A 150 7.31 -15.13 -14.30
CA LEU A 150 6.34 -14.57 -13.36
C LEU A 150 5.56 -15.67 -12.63
N HIS A 151 5.11 -16.70 -13.37
CA HIS A 151 4.43 -17.87 -12.79
C HIS A 151 5.33 -18.64 -11.81
N GLU A 152 6.59 -18.89 -12.16
CA GLU A 152 7.54 -19.55 -11.27
C GLU A 152 7.74 -18.75 -9.98
N ARG A 153 7.91 -17.43 -10.08
CA ARG A 153 8.04 -16.54 -8.92
C ARG A 153 6.80 -16.61 -8.02
N LEU A 154 5.59 -16.52 -8.60
CA LEU A 154 4.34 -16.57 -7.82
C LEU A 154 4.10 -17.93 -7.18
N ARG A 155 4.54 -19.03 -7.84
CA ARG A 155 4.43 -20.39 -7.31
C ARG A 155 5.52 -20.73 -6.30
N SER A 156 6.62 -19.99 -6.28
CA SER A 156 7.75 -20.22 -5.36
C SER A 156 7.49 -19.75 -3.93
N VAL A 157 6.35 -19.09 -3.68
CA VAL A 157 5.98 -18.61 -2.36
C VAL A 157 4.91 -19.51 -1.73
N ASP A 158 4.93 -19.57 -0.39
CA ASP A 158 3.96 -20.35 0.37
C ASP A 158 2.65 -19.60 0.58
N VAL A 159 2.74 -18.26 0.69
CA VAL A 159 1.58 -17.39 0.90
C VAL A 159 1.67 -16.19 -0.05
N LEU A 160 0.68 -16.05 -0.91
CA LEU A 160 0.51 -14.90 -1.79
C LEU A 160 -0.65 -14.03 -1.26
N LEU A 161 -0.35 -12.77 -0.98
CA LEU A 161 -1.32 -11.76 -0.54
C LEU A 161 -1.41 -10.67 -1.61
N VAL A 162 -2.63 -10.37 -2.05
CA VAL A 162 -2.86 -9.32 -3.06
C VAL A 162 -3.88 -8.32 -2.54
N ASP A 163 -3.47 -7.07 -2.35
CA ASP A 163 -4.36 -5.98 -1.96
C ASP A 163 -4.93 -5.28 -3.20
N ASP A 164 -6.12 -4.69 -3.04
CA ASP A 164 -6.79 -3.88 -4.08
C ASP A 164 -6.92 -4.59 -5.45
N ILE A 165 -7.35 -5.86 -5.43
CA ILE A 165 -7.47 -6.72 -6.62
C ILE A 165 -8.43 -6.16 -7.69
N HIS A 166 -9.28 -5.18 -7.36
CA HIS A 166 -10.19 -4.54 -8.31
C HIS A 166 -9.45 -3.85 -9.47
N PHE A 167 -8.19 -3.48 -9.29
CA PHE A 167 -7.36 -2.96 -10.39
C PHE A 167 -7.10 -4.00 -11.49
N ILE A 168 -7.29 -5.28 -11.21
CA ILE A 168 -7.12 -6.37 -12.17
C ILE A 168 -8.40 -6.57 -12.99
N ALA A 169 -9.58 -6.34 -12.39
CA ALA A 169 -10.87 -6.65 -12.98
C ALA A 169 -11.44 -5.58 -13.95
N GLY A 170 -10.84 -4.40 -14.03
CA GLY A 170 -11.38 -3.25 -14.75
C GLY A 170 -10.69 -2.89 -16.07
N LYS A 171 -9.84 -3.76 -16.62
CA LYS A 171 -9.18 -3.51 -17.90
C LYS A 171 -9.67 -4.51 -18.94
N ASP A 172 -10.76 -4.16 -19.61
CA ASP A 172 -11.12 -4.76 -20.89
C ASP A 172 -10.01 -4.39 -21.90
N TYR A 173 -9.33 -5.39 -22.43
CA TYR A 173 -8.29 -5.27 -23.45
C TYR A 173 -8.91 -5.57 -24.83
#